data_a405011bb892848f9db79a6567b649ab
#
_entry.id   a405011bb892848f9db79a6567b649ab
#
_cell.length_a   1.000
_cell.length_b   1.000
_cell.length_c   1.000
_cell.angle_alpha   90.00
_cell.angle_beta   90.00
_cell.angle_gamma   90.00
#
_symmetry.space_group_name_H-M   'P 1'
#
loop_
_entity.id
_entity.type
_entity.pdbx_description
1 polymer ?
#
loop_
_entity_poly.entity_id
_entity_poly.type
_entity_poly.pdbx_seq_one_letter_code
_entity_poly.pdbx_strand_id
1 'polypeptide(L)'
;MSANNSGPGAVTGRTLHLVDIENLLGQPSNWTPDAAIASFWQYVLIAGWQIGDSLVVASNPEVMKLLAFELFGFPHRSLCAWGPDAADDLLISAVPNEIANQFDRVVVGSGDHAFSQLMADLRGEIPTLVVVGEGLISWKLYRAAQEVVYLGRQPLDNQTPPTTPGLNEVRRCIKSRTNSDHRVSGQIADSQFAVTANG
;
A
#
# COMPACT_ATOMS: atom_id res chain seq x y z
N MET A 1 34.48 7.63 19.09
CA MET A 1 33.78 7.91 17.83
C MET A 1 32.82 6.77 17.59
N SER A 2 31.55 6.96 17.96
CA SER A 2 30.50 5.92 17.83
C SER A 2 29.85 6.09 16.46
N ALA A 3 29.95 5.07 15.63
CA ALA A 3 29.28 5.01 14.35
C ALA A 3 27.78 4.79 14.59
N ASN A 4 26.96 5.78 14.29
CA ASN A 4 25.50 5.64 14.20
C ASN A 4 25.19 4.77 12.96
N ASN A 5 24.84 3.52 13.22
CA ASN A 5 24.28 2.61 12.23
C ASN A 5 22.78 2.92 12.10
N SER A 6 22.47 3.94 11.29
CA SER A 6 21.08 4.23 10.92
C SER A 6 20.66 3.18 9.88
N GLY A 7 20.01 2.12 10.32
CA GLY A 7 19.26 1.23 9.43
C GLY A 7 18.23 2.04 8.63
N PRO A 8 17.64 1.48 7.52
CA PRO A 8 16.67 2.17 6.71
C PRO A 8 15.56 2.71 7.63
N GLY A 9 15.44 4.05 7.69
CA GLY A 9 14.61 4.75 8.64
C GLY A 9 13.16 4.28 8.54
N ALA A 10 12.61 3.80 9.63
CA ALA A 10 11.17 3.58 9.72
C ALA A 10 10.49 4.91 9.39
N VAL A 11 9.70 4.94 8.33
CA VAL A 11 8.82 6.07 8.01
C VAL A 11 7.84 6.18 9.18
N THR A 12 8.00 7.21 10.01
CA THR A 12 7.18 7.41 11.20
C THR A 12 5.89 8.16 10.90
N GLY A 13 5.66 8.53 9.65
CA GLY A 13 4.54 9.31 9.18
C GLY A 13 3.50 8.49 8.43
N ARG A 14 2.38 9.15 8.12
CA ARG A 14 1.24 8.56 7.42
C ARG A 14 1.50 8.48 5.90
N THR A 15 1.25 7.32 5.31
CA THR A 15 1.42 7.09 3.87
C THR A 15 0.07 7.04 3.14
N LEU A 16 0.01 7.66 1.95
CA LEU A 16 -1.06 7.44 0.99
C LEU A 16 -0.64 6.36 -0.01
N HIS A 17 -1.41 5.29 -0.08
CA HIS A 17 -1.25 4.21 -1.05
C HIS A 17 -2.34 4.31 -2.12
N LEU A 18 -1.94 4.36 -3.39
CA LEU A 18 -2.81 4.36 -4.57
C LEU A 18 -2.53 3.08 -5.36
N VAL A 19 -3.47 2.16 -5.40
CA VAL A 19 -3.24 0.81 -5.95
C VAL A 19 -4.17 0.52 -7.11
N ASP A 20 -3.60 0.38 -8.30
CA ASP A 20 -4.27 -0.16 -9.47
C ASP A 20 -4.03 -1.67 -9.54
N ILE A 21 -5.05 -2.45 -9.19
CA ILE A 21 -4.92 -3.91 -9.15
C ILE A 21 -4.74 -4.52 -10.53
N GLU A 22 -5.38 -3.98 -11.56
CA GLU A 22 -5.24 -4.49 -12.93
C GLU A 22 -3.80 -4.38 -13.42
N ASN A 23 -3.19 -3.24 -13.15
CA ASN A 23 -1.81 -3.00 -13.55
C ASN A 23 -0.83 -3.88 -12.74
N LEU A 24 -1.09 -4.11 -11.45
CA LEU A 24 -0.28 -5.04 -10.65
C LEU A 24 -0.37 -6.48 -11.17
N LEU A 25 -1.52 -6.90 -11.67
CA LEU A 25 -1.75 -8.23 -12.26
C LEU A 25 -1.19 -8.36 -13.68
N GLY A 26 -1.09 -7.24 -14.41
CA GLY A 26 -0.65 -7.21 -15.79
C GLY A 26 -1.70 -7.80 -16.75
N GLN A 27 -1.35 -8.88 -17.47
CA GLN A 27 -2.21 -9.42 -18.53
C GLN A 27 -3.53 -10.00 -17.99
N PRO A 28 -4.66 -9.86 -18.72
CA PRO A 28 -5.95 -10.42 -18.31
C PRO A 28 -5.94 -11.93 -18.03
N SER A 29 -5.02 -12.69 -18.65
CA SER A 29 -4.81 -14.10 -18.34
C SER A 29 -4.42 -14.38 -16.88
N ASN A 30 -3.90 -13.37 -16.19
CA ASN A 30 -3.48 -13.45 -14.79
C ASN A 30 -4.60 -13.02 -13.82
N TRP A 31 -5.76 -12.61 -14.32
CA TRP A 31 -6.87 -12.14 -13.48
C TRP A 31 -7.60 -13.32 -12.83
N THR A 32 -6.93 -13.92 -11.87
CA THR A 32 -7.48 -15.01 -11.04
C THR A 32 -7.53 -14.56 -9.58
N PRO A 33 -8.44 -15.13 -8.75
CA PRO A 33 -8.50 -14.80 -7.33
C PRO A 33 -7.15 -14.98 -6.63
N ASP A 34 -6.46 -16.09 -6.87
CA ASP A 34 -5.18 -16.39 -6.22
C ASP A 34 -4.09 -15.39 -6.61
N ALA A 35 -4.00 -15.02 -7.91
CA ALA A 35 -3.04 -14.02 -8.37
C ALA A 35 -3.36 -12.64 -7.82
N ALA A 36 -4.62 -12.23 -7.81
CA ALA A 36 -5.05 -10.93 -7.28
C ALA A 36 -4.73 -10.81 -5.78
N ILE A 37 -5.05 -11.85 -5.01
CA ILE A 37 -4.77 -11.94 -3.59
C ILE A 37 -3.26 -11.91 -3.34
N ALA A 38 -2.49 -12.69 -4.09
CA ALA A 38 -1.03 -12.74 -3.96
C ALA A 38 -0.39 -11.38 -4.26
N SER A 39 -0.74 -10.76 -5.38
CA SER A 39 -0.21 -9.44 -5.79
C SER A 39 -0.57 -8.35 -4.78
N PHE A 40 -1.81 -8.34 -4.29
CA PHE A 40 -2.24 -7.38 -3.26
C PHE A 40 -1.42 -7.51 -1.97
N TRP A 41 -1.25 -8.72 -1.44
CA TRP A 41 -0.48 -8.92 -0.21
C TRP A 41 1.02 -8.68 -0.38
N GLN A 42 1.58 -9.01 -1.55
CA GLN A 42 2.96 -8.65 -1.88
C GLN A 42 3.14 -7.14 -1.93
N TYR A 43 2.19 -6.43 -2.55
CA TYR A 43 2.18 -4.97 -2.54
C TYR A 43 2.17 -4.42 -1.11
N VAL A 44 1.23 -4.84 -0.28
CA VAL A 44 1.11 -4.39 1.13
C VAL A 44 2.42 -4.56 1.88
N LEU A 45 3.10 -5.70 1.68
CA LEU A 45 4.37 -6.00 2.32
C LEU A 45 5.51 -5.10 1.80
N ILE A 46 5.67 -5.00 0.48
CA ILE A 46 6.77 -4.27 -0.17
C ILE A 46 6.60 -2.76 -0.01
N ALA A 47 5.39 -2.26 -0.15
CA ALA A 47 5.04 -0.86 0.05
C ALA A 47 5.21 -0.40 1.51
N GLY A 48 5.27 -1.35 2.44
CA GLY A 48 5.42 -1.10 3.88
C GLY A 48 4.17 -0.49 4.52
N TRP A 49 2.96 -0.90 4.05
CA TRP A 49 1.71 -0.43 4.62
C TRP A 49 1.63 -0.67 6.14
N GLN A 50 1.15 0.32 6.88
CA GLN A 50 0.99 0.28 8.32
C GLN A 50 -0.41 0.74 8.75
N ILE A 51 -0.81 0.40 9.97
CA ILE A 51 -2.06 0.92 10.55
C ILE A 51 -1.94 2.45 10.66
N GLY A 52 -2.97 3.14 10.17
CA GLY A 52 -3.00 4.60 10.09
C GLY A 52 -2.72 5.13 8.68
N ASP A 53 -2.15 4.32 7.79
CA ASP A 53 -2.01 4.66 6.39
C ASP A 53 -3.37 4.73 5.68
N SER A 54 -3.43 5.51 4.61
CA SER A 54 -4.59 5.58 3.74
C SER A 54 -4.35 4.69 2.52
N LEU A 55 -5.19 3.68 2.30
CA LEU A 55 -5.12 2.80 1.16
C LEU A 55 -6.33 3.01 0.26
N VAL A 56 -6.09 3.41 -0.98
CA VAL A 56 -7.09 3.51 -2.04
C VAL A 56 -6.78 2.46 -3.10
N VAL A 57 -7.73 1.58 -3.36
CA VAL A 57 -7.61 0.50 -4.34
C VAL A 57 -8.60 0.75 -5.46
N ALA A 58 -8.14 0.81 -6.69
CA ALA A 58 -9.03 0.95 -7.85
C ALA A 58 -8.85 -0.21 -8.83
N SER A 59 -9.92 -0.50 -9.57
CA SER A 59 -9.96 -1.49 -10.62
C SER A 59 -11.28 -1.43 -11.36
N ASN A 60 -11.40 -2.20 -12.47
CA ASN A 60 -12.72 -2.51 -12.97
C ASN A 60 -13.48 -3.43 -11.99
N PRO A 61 -14.84 -3.46 -12.04
CA PRO A 61 -15.63 -4.26 -11.10
C PRO A 61 -15.35 -5.77 -11.15
N GLU A 62 -14.96 -6.33 -12.29
CA GLU A 62 -14.68 -7.77 -12.40
C GLU A 62 -13.42 -8.17 -11.65
N VAL A 63 -12.36 -7.37 -11.76
CA VAL A 63 -11.12 -7.61 -11.01
C VAL A 63 -11.31 -7.31 -9.51
N MET A 64 -12.05 -6.25 -9.17
CA MET A 64 -12.33 -5.92 -7.77
C MET A 64 -13.07 -7.06 -7.04
N LYS A 65 -13.97 -7.79 -7.70
CA LYS A 65 -14.64 -8.97 -7.14
C LYS A 65 -13.66 -10.05 -6.68
N LEU A 66 -12.51 -10.19 -7.34
CA LEU A 66 -11.49 -11.19 -6.99
C LEU A 66 -10.89 -10.94 -5.61
N LEU A 67 -10.88 -9.68 -5.16
CA LEU A 67 -10.32 -9.25 -3.87
C LEU A 67 -11.38 -9.00 -2.79
N ALA A 68 -12.67 -9.04 -3.11
CA ALA A 68 -13.72 -8.58 -2.21
C ALA A 68 -13.66 -9.20 -0.80
N PHE A 69 -13.41 -10.51 -0.70
CA PHE A 69 -13.30 -11.20 0.58
C PHE A 69 -12.01 -10.87 1.34
N GLU A 70 -10.91 -10.62 0.62
CA GLU A 70 -9.62 -10.28 1.23
C GLU A 70 -9.62 -8.87 1.78
N LEU A 71 -10.28 -7.97 1.08
CA LEU A 71 -10.41 -6.57 1.50
C LEU A 71 -11.41 -6.40 2.64
N PHE A 72 -12.29 -7.40 2.86
CA PHE A 72 -13.26 -7.32 3.95
C PHE A 72 -12.55 -7.25 5.32
N GLY A 73 -12.82 -6.18 6.07
CA GLY A 73 -12.19 -5.93 7.37
C GLY A 73 -10.75 -5.36 7.29
N PHE A 74 -10.22 -5.14 6.08
CA PHE A 74 -8.96 -4.42 5.89
C PHE A 74 -9.24 -2.92 5.67
N PRO A 75 -8.55 -2.00 6.36
CA PRO A 75 -8.80 -0.57 6.20
C PRO A 75 -8.40 -0.08 4.80
N HIS A 76 -9.38 0.19 3.95
CA HIS A 76 -9.17 0.66 2.58
C HIS A 76 -10.39 1.43 2.05
N ARG A 77 -10.20 2.13 0.94
CA ARG A 77 -11.24 2.69 0.09
C ARG A 77 -11.18 2.01 -1.28
N SER A 78 -12.25 1.31 -1.67
CA SER A 78 -12.37 0.73 -3.01
C SER A 78 -13.05 1.71 -3.96
N LEU A 79 -12.48 1.83 -5.16
CA LEU A 79 -13.02 2.60 -6.27
C LEU A 79 -13.18 1.67 -7.48
N CYS A 80 -14.30 1.77 -8.19
CA CYS A 80 -14.56 0.94 -9.36
C CYS A 80 -15.08 1.80 -10.51
N ALA A 81 -14.54 1.59 -11.70
CA ALA A 81 -15.05 2.16 -12.94
C ALA A 81 -14.84 1.21 -14.12
N TRP A 82 -15.67 1.37 -15.14
CA TRP A 82 -15.53 0.68 -16.42
C TRP A 82 -14.84 1.59 -17.42
N GLY A 83 -14.00 1.03 -18.25
CA GLY A 83 -13.35 1.70 -19.37
C GLY A 83 -11.83 1.76 -19.24
N PRO A 84 -11.15 2.05 -20.34
CA PRO A 84 -9.70 2.26 -20.33
C PRO A 84 -9.37 3.45 -19.41
N ASP A 85 -8.27 3.36 -18.71
CA ASP A 85 -7.69 4.38 -17.81
C ASP A 85 -8.62 4.87 -16.68
N ALA A 86 -9.85 4.29 -16.56
CA ALA A 86 -10.84 4.75 -15.59
C ALA A 86 -10.41 4.53 -14.14
N ALA A 87 -9.67 3.46 -13.85
CA ALA A 87 -9.10 3.20 -12.52
C ALA A 87 -8.02 4.21 -12.17
N ASP A 88 -7.16 4.57 -13.12
CA ASP A 88 -6.10 5.56 -12.95
C ASP A 88 -6.68 6.95 -12.64
N ASP A 89 -7.70 7.38 -13.40
CA ASP A 89 -8.40 8.64 -13.19
C ASP A 89 -9.02 8.73 -11.79
N LEU A 90 -9.62 7.63 -11.32
CA LEU A 90 -10.19 7.55 -9.98
C LEU A 90 -9.11 7.65 -8.90
N LEU A 91 -7.96 7.00 -9.08
CA LEU A 91 -6.85 7.05 -8.12
C LEU A 91 -6.22 8.45 -8.08
N ILE A 92 -5.98 9.06 -9.23
CA ILE A 92 -5.44 10.41 -9.32
C ILE A 92 -6.40 11.43 -8.68
N SER A 93 -7.71 11.30 -8.96
CA SER A 93 -8.74 12.16 -8.36
C SER A 93 -8.91 11.96 -6.85
N ALA A 94 -8.45 10.83 -6.30
CA ALA A 94 -8.48 10.56 -4.87
C ALA A 94 -7.36 11.25 -4.09
N VAL A 95 -6.36 11.82 -4.78
CA VAL A 95 -5.25 12.55 -4.17
C VAL A 95 -5.75 13.92 -3.67
N PRO A 96 -5.56 14.25 -2.38
CA PRO A 96 -5.95 15.55 -1.86
C PRO A 96 -5.06 16.68 -2.42
N ASN A 97 -5.64 17.87 -2.59
CA ASN A 97 -4.93 19.04 -3.14
C ASN A 97 -3.69 19.47 -2.31
N GLU A 98 -3.73 19.26 -0.99
CA GLU A 98 -2.64 19.60 -0.07
C GLU A 98 -2.07 18.34 0.56
N ILE A 99 -1.53 17.48 -0.29
CA ILE A 99 -1.11 16.13 0.11
C ILE A 99 -0.01 16.14 1.18
N ALA A 100 0.97 17.05 1.07
CA ALA A 100 2.07 17.16 2.01
C ALA A 100 1.65 17.60 3.42
N ASN A 101 0.44 18.18 3.57
CA ASN A 101 -0.13 18.51 4.87
C ASN A 101 -0.80 17.31 5.56
N GLN A 102 -1.05 16.23 4.82
CA GLN A 102 -1.83 15.07 5.29
C GLN A 102 -1.02 13.79 5.34
N PHE A 103 0.02 13.70 4.53
CA PHE A 103 0.83 12.50 4.35
C PHE A 103 2.31 12.83 4.31
N ASP A 104 3.12 11.91 4.78
CA ASP A 104 4.59 11.99 4.77
C ASP A 104 5.21 11.20 3.61
N ARG A 105 4.41 10.42 2.90
CA ARG A 105 4.83 9.59 1.76
C ARG A 105 3.66 9.25 0.85
N VAL A 106 3.93 9.08 -0.45
CA VAL A 106 2.99 8.52 -1.43
C VAL A 106 3.58 7.28 -2.09
N VAL A 107 2.78 6.23 -2.15
CA VAL A 107 3.14 4.97 -2.84
C VAL A 107 2.10 4.68 -3.91
N VAL A 108 2.57 4.51 -5.14
CA VAL A 108 1.73 4.11 -6.29
C VAL A 108 2.02 2.67 -6.64
N GLY A 109 1.01 1.83 -6.62
CA GLY A 109 1.03 0.45 -7.10
C GLY A 109 0.54 0.36 -8.54
N SER A 110 1.35 0.82 -9.48
CA SER A 110 1.08 0.78 -10.93
C SER A 110 2.36 1.02 -11.71
N GLY A 111 2.43 0.50 -12.93
CA GLY A 111 3.49 0.83 -13.92
C GLY A 111 3.01 1.81 -14.99
N ASP A 112 1.76 2.29 -14.92
CA ASP A 112 1.15 3.08 -15.98
C ASP A 112 1.66 4.52 -16.06
N HIS A 113 1.71 5.04 -17.29
CA HIS A 113 2.17 6.41 -17.57
C HIS A 113 1.24 7.50 -17.02
N ALA A 114 -0.01 7.19 -16.73
CA ALA A 114 -1.00 8.12 -16.19
C ALA A 114 -0.51 8.76 -14.89
N PHE A 115 0.22 8.02 -14.06
CA PHE A 115 0.78 8.52 -12.80
C PHE A 115 2.04 9.36 -12.94
N SER A 116 2.57 9.54 -14.16
CA SER A 116 3.85 10.25 -14.37
C SER A 116 3.79 11.71 -13.95
N GLN A 117 2.68 12.40 -14.23
CA GLN A 117 2.51 13.80 -13.84
C GLN A 117 2.41 13.93 -12.33
N LEU A 118 1.59 13.09 -11.68
CA LEU A 118 1.47 13.06 -10.22
C LEU A 118 2.84 12.86 -9.53
N MET A 119 3.62 11.90 -10.00
CA MET A 119 4.95 11.63 -9.44
C MET A 119 5.92 12.80 -9.65
N ALA A 120 5.84 13.48 -10.81
CA ALA A 120 6.65 14.65 -11.11
C ALA A 120 6.29 15.85 -10.23
N ASP A 121 5.00 16.09 -10.00
CA ASP A 121 4.50 17.19 -9.18
C ASP A 121 4.87 17.01 -7.70
N LEU A 122 4.83 15.77 -7.21
CA LEU A 122 5.20 15.45 -5.83
C LEU A 122 6.72 15.44 -5.59
N ARG A 123 7.51 15.42 -6.66
CA ARG A 123 8.97 15.35 -6.56
C ARG A 123 9.55 16.59 -5.84
N GLY A 124 10.18 16.34 -4.70
CA GLY A 124 10.77 17.40 -3.88
C GLY A 124 9.83 17.96 -2.80
N GLU A 125 8.56 17.61 -2.83
CA GLU A 125 7.60 17.96 -1.79
C GLU A 125 7.46 16.84 -0.75
N ILE A 126 7.34 15.62 -1.21
CA ILE A 126 7.07 14.44 -0.38
C ILE A 126 7.77 13.20 -0.97
N PRO A 127 8.31 12.29 -0.16
CA PRO A 127 8.86 11.02 -0.62
C PRO A 127 7.84 10.19 -1.41
N THR A 128 8.27 9.66 -2.56
CA THR A 128 7.42 8.84 -3.42
C THR A 128 8.06 7.50 -3.78
N LEU A 129 7.23 6.46 -3.87
CA LEU A 129 7.61 5.12 -4.32
C LEU A 129 6.63 4.63 -5.38
N VAL A 130 7.15 3.99 -6.41
CA VAL A 130 6.35 3.24 -7.38
C VAL A 130 6.60 1.75 -7.18
N VAL A 131 5.55 0.97 -6.98
CA VAL A 131 5.59 -0.49 -6.91
C VAL A 131 4.98 -1.05 -8.19
N VAL A 132 5.79 -1.78 -8.95
CA VAL A 132 5.43 -2.33 -10.26
C VAL A 132 5.10 -3.80 -10.12
N GLY A 133 3.98 -4.24 -10.70
CA GLY A 133 3.54 -5.63 -10.73
C GLY A 133 4.20 -6.47 -11.82
N GLU A 134 3.43 -7.41 -12.38
CA GLU A 134 3.86 -8.30 -13.45
C GLU A 134 4.13 -7.59 -14.79
N GLY A 135 3.63 -6.36 -14.94
CA GLY A 135 3.77 -5.55 -16.14
C GLY A 135 5.13 -4.85 -16.26
N LEU A 136 5.23 -4.01 -17.28
CA LEU A 136 6.37 -3.12 -17.48
C LEU A 136 6.01 -1.74 -16.96
N ILE A 137 6.97 -1.09 -16.32
CA ILE A 137 6.83 0.33 -16.02
C ILE A 137 6.98 1.16 -17.29
N SER A 138 6.12 2.15 -17.47
CA SER A 138 6.28 3.11 -18.56
C SER A 138 7.53 3.95 -18.35
N TRP A 139 8.22 4.29 -19.45
CA TRP A 139 9.42 5.13 -19.38
C TRP A 139 9.16 6.50 -18.73
N LYS A 140 7.98 7.08 -18.99
CA LYS A 140 7.60 8.37 -18.41
C LYS A 140 7.49 8.28 -16.89
N LEU A 141 6.82 7.24 -16.37
CA LEU A 141 6.66 7.02 -14.94
C LEU A 141 8.00 6.70 -14.28
N TYR A 142 8.83 5.85 -14.90
CA TYR A 142 10.16 5.52 -14.40
C TYR A 142 11.04 6.78 -14.18
N ARG A 143 10.99 7.73 -15.12
CA ARG A 143 11.74 8.98 -14.98
C ARG A 143 11.17 9.96 -13.95
N ALA A 144 9.87 9.92 -13.72
CA ALA A 144 9.19 10.78 -12.74
C ALA A 144 9.34 10.25 -11.31
N ALA A 145 9.42 8.93 -11.13
CA ALA A 145 9.53 8.30 -9.82
C ALA A 145 10.85 8.64 -9.11
N GLN A 146 10.82 8.74 -7.78
CA GLN A 146 12.03 8.84 -6.95
C GLN A 146 12.61 7.46 -6.67
N GLU A 147 11.75 6.48 -6.44
CA GLU A 147 12.10 5.09 -6.16
C GLU A 147 11.15 4.15 -6.90
N VAL A 148 11.67 3.04 -7.42
CA VAL A 148 10.89 2.01 -8.12
C VAL A 148 11.26 0.65 -7.58
N VAL A 149 10.26 -0.14 -7.19
CA VAL A 149 10.42 -1.52 -6.72
C VAL A 149 9.48 -2.44 -7.51
N TYR A 150 9.90 -3.66 -7.78
CA TYR A 150 9.11 -4.64 -8.53
C TYR A 150 8.62 -5.76 -7.63
N LEU A 151 7.34 -6.13 -7.77
CA LEU A 151 6.79 -7.33 -7.15
C LEU A 151 7.51 -8.58 -7.71
N GLY A 152 7.81 -9.54 -6.85
CA GLY A 152 8.43 -10.81 -7.26
C GLY A 152 9.89 -10.75 -7.68
N ARG A 153 10.48 -9.56 -7.85
CA ARG A 153 11.92 -9.42 -8.11
C ARG A 153 12.65 -9.16 -6.79
N GLN A 154 13.38 -10.18 -6.34
CA GLN A 154 14.36 -9.96 -5.27
C GLN A 154 15.54 -9.14 -5.81
N PRO A 155 16.14 -8.24 -5.00
CA PRO A 155 17.44 -7.65 -5.34
C PRO A 155 18.43 -8.77 -5.62
N LEU A 156 19.22 -8.61 -6.68
CA LEU A 156 20.29 -9.57 -7.10
C LEU A 156 21.49 -9.56 -6.13
N ASP A 157 21.27 -9.48 -4.85
CA ASP A 157 22.33 -9.70 -3.87
C ASP A 157 22.39 -11.19 -3.52
N ASN A 158 23.60 -11.74 -3.72
CA ASN A 158 24.04 -13.12 -3.53
C ASN A 158 23.89 -13.63 -2.09
N GLN A 159 22.69 -13.59 -1.52
CA GLN A 159 22.41 -14.26 -0.25
C GLN A 159 21.17 -15.13 -0.41
N THR A 160 21.26 -16.33 0.16
CA THR A 160 20.23 -17.38 0.23
C THR A 160 18.80 -16.82 0.13
N PRO A 161 17.96 -17.32 -0.80
CA PRO A 161 16.61 -16.77 -0.95
C PRO A 161 15.92 -16.79 0.40
N PRO A 162 15.45 -15.65 0.94
CA PRO A 162 14.58 -15.68 2.08
C PRO A 162 13.35 -16.48 1.64
N THR A 163 13.02 -17.50 2.38
CA THR A 163 11.77 -18.23 2.20
C THR A 163 10.67 -17.19 2.18
N THR A 164 10.06 -16.96 1.03
CA THR A 164 8.94 -16.03 0.91
C THR A 164 7.94 -16.43 1.99
N PRO A 165 7.62 -15.56 2.96
CA PRO A 165 6.65 -15.91 3.99
C PRO A 165 5.37 -16.33 3.26
N GLY A 166 4.88 -17.52 3.56
CA GLY A 166 3.64 -17.97 2.93
C GLY A 166 2.55 -16.92 3.16
N LEU A 167 1.65 -16.72 2.19
CA LEU A 167 0.53 -15.77 2.26
C LEU A 167 -0.17 -15.78 3.63
N ASN A 168 -0.27 -16.94 4.25
CA ASN A 168 -0.84 -17.11 5.59
C ASN A 168 0.04 -16.52 6.71
N GLU A 169 1.35 -16.46 6.54
CA GLU A 169 2.26 -15.84 7.49
C GLU A 169 2.19 -14.32 7.42
N VAL A 170 2.15 -13.76 6.22
CA VAL A 170 1.97 -12.31 6.00
C VAL A 170 0.63 -11.85 6.58
N ARG A 171 -0.46 -12.57 6.27
CA ARG A 171 -1.80 -12.33 6.83
C ARG A 171 -1.82 -12.43 8.36
N ARG A 172 -1.12 -13.41 8.93
CA ARG A 172 -1.03 -13.61 10.38
C ARG A 172 -0.25 -12.48 11.04
N CYS A 173 0.85 -12.04 10.44
CA CYS A 173 1.67 -10.95 10.94
C CYS A 173 0.90 -9.62 10.95
N ILE A 174 0.14 -9.32 9.90
CA ILE A 174 -0.70 -8.11 9.82
C ILE A 174 -1.85 -8.20 10.82
N LYS A 175 -2.58 -9.33 10.88
CA LYS A 175 -3.69 -9.53 11.83
C LYS A 175 -3.23 -9.51 13.30
N SER A 176 -2.03 -9.97 13.60
CA SER A 176 -1.50 -9.89 14.97
C SER A 176 -1.17 -8.46 15.39
N ARG A 177 -0.69 -7.62 14.48
CA ARG A 177 -0.44 -6.19 14.72
C ARG A 177 -1.75 -5.42 14.94
N THR A 178 -2.78 -5.65 14.08
CA THR A 178 -4.09 -4.99 14.25
C THR A 178 -4.79 -5.34 15.55
N ASN A 179 -4.63 -6.58 16.05
CA ASN A 179 -5.23 -6.98 17.33
C ASN A 179 -4.46 -6.45 18.57
N SER A 180 -3.18 -6.14 18.43
CA SER A 180 -2.40 -5.58 19.54
C SER A 180 -2.80 -4.13 19.84
N ASP A 181 -3.08 -3.33 18.81
CA ASP A 181 -3.45 -1.93 18.99
C ASP A 181 -4.88 -1.75 19.51
N HIS A 182 -5.82 -2.67 19.20
CA HIS A 182 -7.16 -2.65 19.81
C HIS A 182 -7.15 -3.01 21.31
N ARG A 183 -6.18 -3.76 21.81
CA ARG A 183 -6.07 -4.06 23.26
C ARG A 183 -5.55 -2.87 24.06
N VAL A 184 -4.68 -2.04 23.51
CA VAL A 184 -4.17 -0.84 24.20
C VAL A 184 -5.24 0.24 24.29
N SER A 185 -6.08 0.39 23.28
CA SER A 185 -7.20 1.35 23.31
C SER A 185 -8.34 0.96 24.25
N GLY A 186 -8.56 -0.35 24.50
CA GLY A 186 -9.59 -0.84 25.42
C GLY A 186 -9.24 -0.68 26.89
N GLN A 187 -7.97 -0.66 27.27
CA GLN A 187 -7.55 -0.53 28.67
C GLN A 187 -7.59 0.91 29.20
N ILE A 188 -7.65 1.92 28.31
CA ILE A 188 -7.73 3.34 28.75
C ILE A 188 -9.18 3.76 29.02
N ALA A 189 -10.19 3.04 28.50
CA ALA A 189 -11.59 3.37 28.71
C ALA A 189 -12.17 2.86 30.06
N ASP A 190 -11.60 1.80 30.65
CA ASP A 190 -12.13 1.20 31.88
C ASP A 190 -11.60 1.83 33.17
N SER A 191 -10.65 2.77 33.12
CA SER A 191 -10.08 3.39 34.32
C SER A 191 -10.69 4.74 34.71
N GLN A 192 -11.71 5.25 34.01
CA GLN A 192 -12.34 6.55 34.34
C GLN A 192 -13.76 6.49 34.90
N PHE A 193 -14.31 5.32 35.20
CA PHE A 193 -15.66 5.20 35.80
C PHE A 193 -15.66 4.48 37.17
N ALA A 194 -14.83 4.93 38.07
CA ALA A 194 -14.91 4.48 39.47
C ALA A 194 -14.49 5.60 40.43
N VAL A 195 -15.27 6.68 40.52
CA VAL A 195 -15.38 7.51 41.73
C VAL A 195 -16.61 8.40 41.55
N THR A 196 -17.74 8.07 42.18
CA THR A 196 -18.60 8.91 42.99
C THR A 196 -19.92 8.18 43.28
N ALA A 197 -19.93 7.43 44.38
CA ALA A 197 -21.15 7.13 45.10
C ALA A 197 -20.78 6.95 46.59
N ASN A 198 -20.77 8.07 47.30
CA ASN A 198 -21.01 8.13 48.75
C ASN A 198 -21.03 9.61 49.17
N GLY A 199 -22.21 10.03 49.61
CA GLY A 199 -22.49 11.34 50.18
C GLY A 199 -23.94 11.66 50.13
#